data_0c8c0297920db2dbb6484cfbefcac44f
#
_entry.id   0c8c0297920db2dbb6484cfbefcac44f
#
_cell.length_a   1.000
_cell.length_b   1.000
_cell.length_c   1.000
_cell.angle_alpha   90.00
_cell.angle_beta   90.00
_cell.angle_gamma   90.00
#
_symmetry.space_group_name_H-M   'P 1'
#
loop_
_entity.id
_entity.type
_entity.pdbx_description
1 polymer ?
#
loop_
_entity_poly.entity_id
_entity_poly.type
_entity_poly.pdbx_seq_one_letter_code
_entity_poly.pdbx_strand_id
1 'polypeptide(L)'
;MITNRRGFIGGASAAALLSGSSSAFAQKKYDDGATDKEIKVGHFCPYSGPASAYGVIGKAHEAYWKSVNDAGGINGRKIIFVTRDDGYNPSKSVEVTRELIEQEKVLCLFNTLGTPTNTAIHKYVNQKKVPHLFVSTGASKWGKPKEFPWTMGFQPDYHTEGVIYAKHVLANVKDPKIGVLMQNDDYGKDYWEGFKEGLGKDASKVTKHVTYEVTDPTVDSQVIQLKDSGANVFFKISTPKFAAQAIRKASDVGWKPAQYLNNVSSSVASVMKPAGFENSQGIITAAYLKDPTDKQWDADEEMKAWREWMTKYMPGANQGDGNYVFAFAVATMLRETLKKCGDDLTRGNVMRQAANFQKVRIPLLLPGIQVSTSPTDFYPIQAVQLSRFKDDSWELFGDIMAAEST
;
A
#
# COMPACT_ATOMS: atom_id res chain seq x y z
N MET A 1 -4.35 -76.41 -72.00
CA MET A 1 -3.20 -76.23 -71.10
C MET A 1 -3.61 -75.13 -70.14
N ILE A 2 -4.18 -75.48 -69.09
CA ILE A 2 -3.84 -75.60 -67.67
C ILE A 2 -2.91 -74.45 -67.18
N THR A 3 -3.45 -73.59 -66.38
CA THR A 3 -2.74 -73.04 -65.20
C THR A 3 -3.74 -72.47 -64.19
N ASN A 4 -3.60 -72.99 -63.00
CA ASN A 4 -4.31 -72.66 -61.75
C ASN A 4 -3.91 -71.29 -61.16
N ARG A 5 -4.85 -70.58 -60.61
CA ARG A 5 -4.62 -69.44 -59.71
C ARG A 5 -5.28 -69.75 -58.40
N ARG A 6 -4.44 -69.90 -57.41
CA ARG A 6 -4.82 -69.85 -55.99
C ARG A 6 -4.68 -68.41 -55.48
N GLY A 7 -5.81 -67.91 -54.96
CA GLY A 7 -5.86 -66.62 -54.32
C GLY A 7 -5.25 -66.65 -52.89
N PHE A 8 -4.57 -65.59 -52.55
CA PHE A 8 -4.10 -65.28 -51.19
C PHE A 8 -4.97 -64.16 -50.62
N ILE A 9 -5.67 -64.46 -49.52
CA ILE A 9 -6.42 -63.51 -48.75
C ILE A 9 -5.44 -62.91 -47.76
N GLY A 10 -5.07 -61.63 -47.94
CA GLY A 10 -4.30 -60.84 -46.98
C GLY A 10 -5.20 -60.16 -45.98
N GLY A 11 -5.14 -60.58 -44.74
CA GLY A 11 -5.80 -59.88 -43.62
C GLY A 11 -5.11 -58.52 -43.28
N ALA A 12 -5.86 -57.44 -43.34
CA ALA A 12 -5.46 -56.15 -42.90
C ALA A 12 -5.67 -56.04 -41.38
N SER A 13 -4.59 -56.08 -40.60
CA SER A 13 -4.61 -55.79 -39.19
C SER A 13 -4.65 -54.28 -39.00
N ALA A 14 -5.78 -53.72 -38.52
CA ALA A 14 -5.93 -52.36 -38.12
C ALA A 14 -5.21 -52.16 -36.74
N ALA A 15 -4.03 -51.59 -36.75
CA ALA A 15 -3.37 -51.12 -35.54
C ALA A 15 -4.04 -49.80 -35.11
N ALA A 16 -4.89 -49.87 -34.09
CA ALA A 16 -5.44 -48.70 -33.42
C ALA A 16 -4.31 -48.00 -32.64
N LEU A 17 -3.82 -46.88 -33.17
CA LEU A 17 -2.97 -45.96 -32.47
C LEU A 17 -3.79 -45.27 -31.37
N LEU A 18 -3.73 -45.75 -30.15
CA LEU A 18 -4.13 -45.05 -28.96
C LEU A 18 -3.12 -43.91 -28.75
N SER A 19 -3.41 -42.74 -29.34
CA SER A 19 -2.78 -41.49 -28.99
C SER A 19 -3.25 -41.09 -27.57
N GLY A 20 -2.56 -41.63 -26.58
CA GLY A 20 -2.68 -41.18 -25.21
C GLY A 20 -2.26 -39.70 -25.16
N SER A 21 -3.24 -38.82 -25.07
CA SER A 21 -3.03 -37.41 -24.70
C SER A 21 -2.44 -37.41 -23.29
N SER A 22 -1.10 -37.50 -23.16
CA SER A 22 -0.41 -37.18 -21.92
C SER A 22 -0.65 -35.68 -21.70
N SER A 23 -1.67 -35.37 -20.91
CA SER A 23 -1.75 -34.06 -20.28
C SER A 23 -0.42 -33.84 -19.56
N ALA A 24 0.46 -33.06 -20.15
CA ALA A 24 1.65 -32.63 -19.49
C ALA A 24 1.21 -31.83 -18.25
N PHE A 25 1.11 -32.49 -17.10
CA PHE A 25 0.96 -31.80 -15.83
C PHE A 25 2.21 -30.90 -15.71
N ALA A 26 2.01 -29.59 -15.79
CA ALA A 26 3.07 -28.64 -15.55
C ALA A 26 3.70 -29.00 -14.21
N GLN A 27 5.02 -29.30 -14.22
CA GLN A 27 5.72 -29.70 -13.02
C GLN A 27 5.64 -28.57 -12.00
N LYS A 28 5.08 -28.88 -10.83
CA LYS A 28 4.98 -27.93 -9.71
C LYS A 28 6.37 -27.47 -9.29
N LYS A 29 6.53 -26.15 -9.07
CA LYS A 29 7.81 -25.55 -8.69
C LYS A 29 7.61 -24.68 -7.48
N TYR A 30 8.40 -24.93 -6.44
CA TYR A 30 8.29 -24.23 -5.17
C TYR A 30 9.66 -23.78 -4.69
N ASP A 31 9.72 -22.52 -4.21
CA ASP A 31 10.78 -22.04 -3.34
C ASP A 31 10.37 -22.16 -1.87
N ASP A 32 11.25 -21.80 -0.95
CA ASP A 32 10.95 -21.73 0.49
C ASP A 32 9.63 -21.02 0.74
N GLY A 33 8.84 -21.54 1.66
CA GLY A 33 7.54 -20.99 2.04
C GLY A 33 6.35 -21.41 1.17
N ALA A 34 6.57 -22.27 0.16
CA ALA A 34 5.48 -22.81 -0.66
C ALA A 34 5.49 -24.33 -0.69
N THR A 35 4.31 -24.93 -0.68
CA THR A 35 4.08 -26.38 -0.80
C THR A 35 2.80 -26.64 -1.59
N ASP A 36 2.42 -27.92 -1.75
CA ASP A 36 1.12 -28.31 -2.31
C ASP A 36 -0.07 -27.84 -1.48
N LYS A 37 0.12 -27.53 -0.20
CA LYS A 37 -0.95 -27.26 0.76
C LYS A 37 -0.93 -25.85 1.33
N GLU A 38 0.22 -25.18 1.33
CA GLU A 38 0.43 -23.96 2.08
C GLU A 38 1.32 -22.97 1.35
N ILE A 39 1.08 -21.67 1.59
CA ILE A 39 1.94 -20.56 1.20
C ILE A 39 2.18 -19.72 2.46
N LYS A 40 3.45 -19.56 2.87
CA LYS A 40 3.85 -18.71 3.99
C LYS A 40 4.15 -17.30 3.52
N VAL A 41 3.50 -16.32 4.14
CA VAL A 41 3.64 -14.90 3.86
C VAL A 41 4.10 -14.18 5.12
N GLY A 42 5.22 -13.48 5.05
CA GLY A 42 5.78 -12.71 6.17
C GLY A 42 5.33 -11.26 6.18
N HIS A 43 5.14 -10.71 7.37
CA HIS A 43 4.72 -9.32 7.57
C HIS A 43 5.32 -8.77 8.87
N PHE A 44 5.51 -7.47 8.93
CA PHE A 44 5.68 -6.74 10.17
C PHE A 44 5.00 -5.36 10.09
N CYS A 45 4.52 -4.89 11.20
CA CYS A 45 4.06 -3.52 11.36
C CYS A 45 4.15 -3.11 12.84
N PRO A 46 4.05 -1.82 13.16
CA PRO A 46 4.08 -1.36 14.55
C PRO A 46 2.76 -1.65 15.27
N TYR A 47 2.65 -2.81 15.92
CA TYR A 47 1.55 -3.09 16.84
C TYR A 47 1.70 -2.33 18.15
N SER A 48 2.92 -1.89 18.47
CA SER A 48 3.29 -1.08 19.62
C SER A 48 4.03 0.19 19.21
N GLY A 49 4.31 1.09 20.19
CA GLY A 49 5.10 2.28 19.97
C GLY A 49 4.32 3.47 19.36
N PRO A 50 5.05 4.53 18.95
CA PRO A 50 4.44 5.81 18.56
C PRO A 50 3.64 5.75 17.25
N ALA A 51 3.87 4.76 16.39
CA ALA A 51 3.13 4.55 15.15
C ALA A 51 2.09 3.42 15.24
N SER A 52 1.74 2.98 16.47
CA SER A 52 0.84 1.84 16.71
C SER A 52 -0.58 1.99 16.18
N ALA A 53 -1.00 3.20 15.82
CA ALA A 53 -2.26 3.42 15.10
C ALA A 53 -2.33 2.62 13.79
N TYR A 54 -1.21 2.34 13.15
CA TYR A 54 -1.13 1.49 11.96
C TYR A 54 -1.21 -0.01 12.23
N GLY A 55 -1.12 -0.45 13.48
CA GLY A 55 -1.21 -1.88 13.85
C GLY A 55 -2.50 -2.56 13.43
N VAL A 56 -3.57 -1.78 13.19
CA VAL A 56 -4.84 -2.27 12.65
C VAL A 56 -4.69 -2.89 11.25
N ILE A 57 -3.69 -2.46 10.47
CA ILE A 57 -3.39 -2.99 9.13
C ILE A 57 -2.99 -4.47 9.24
N GLY A 58 -2.05 -4.80 10.10
CA GLY A 58 -1.63 -6.18 10.31
C GLY A 58 -2.76 -7.08 10.84
N LYS A 59 -3.59 -6.56 11.76
CA LYS A 59 -4.79 -7.28 12.24
C LYS A 59 -5.80 -7.54 11.11
N ALA A 60 -5.98 -6.57 10.21
CA ALA A 60 -6.83 -6.74 9.05
C ALA A 60 -6.28 -7.77 8.07
N HIS A 61 -4.96 -7.84 7.89
CA HIS A 61 -4.34 -8.88 7.08
C HIS A 61 -4.56 -10.29 7.65
N GLU A 62 -4.42 -10.47 8.98
CA GLU A 62 -4.74 -11.76 9.63
C GLU A 62 -6.19 -12.17 9.34
N ALA A 63 -7.14 -11.25 9.51
CA ALA A 63 -8.55 -11.49 9.23
C ALA A 63 -8.81 -11.76 7.74
N TYR A 64 -8.12 -11.04 6.85
CA TYR A 64 -8.25 -11.24 5.41
C TYR A 64 -7.77 -12.64 4.99
N TRP A 65 -6.60 -13.05 5.43
CA TRP A 65 -6.08 -14.39 5.09
C TRP A 65 -6.89 -15.50 5.72
N LYS A 66 -7.45 -15.26 6.92
CA LYS A 66 -8.46 -16.19 7.49
C LYS A 66 -9.65 -16.32 6.57
N SER A 67 -10.20 -15.22 6.04
CA SER A 67 -11.35 -15.26 5.13
C SER A 67 -11.05 -15.98 3.82
N VAL A 68 -9.84 -15.79 3.28
CA VAL A 68 -9.37 -16.51 2.09
C VAL A 68 -9.25 -18.01 2.38
N ASN A 69 -8.71 -18.39 3.53
CA ASN A 69 -8.57 -19.80 3.94
C ASN A 69 -9.92 -20.48 4.18
N ASP A 70 -10.89 -19.77 4.77
CA ASP A 70 -12.26 -20.27 4.96
C ASP A 70 -12.98 -20.51 3.61
N ALA A 71 -12.58 -19.76 2.58
CA ALA A 71 -13.07 -19.92 1.20
C ALA A 71 -12.29 -20.97 0.36
N GLY A 72 -11.39 -21.76 0.98
CA GLY A 72 -10.63 -22.82 0.30
C GLY A 72 -9.20 -22.44 -0.08
N GLY A 73 -8.72 -21.26 0.34
CA GLY A 73 -7.36 -20.79 0.09
C GLY A 73 -7.12 -20.26 -1.33
N ILE A 74 -5.87 -20.22 -1.76
CA ILE A 74 -5.47 -19.82 -3.10
C ILE A 74 -5.02 -21.04 -3.90
N ASN A 75 -5.73 -21.36 -4.99
CA ASN A 75 -5.47 -22.55 -5.78
C ASN A 75 -5.37 -23.83 -4.93
N GLY A 76 -6.24 -23.95 -3.89
CA GLY A 76 -6.28 -25.06 -2.93
C GLY A 76 -5.23 -25.02 -1.83
N ARG A 77 -4.42 -23.96 -1.73
CA ARG A 77 -3.38 -23.77 -0.72
C ARG A 77 -3.82 -22.78 0.34
N LYS A 78 -3.62 -23.12 1.62
CA LYS A 78 -3.84 -22.19 2.74
C LYS A 78 -2.73 -21.16 2.81
N ILE A 79 -3.08 -19.93 3.16
CA ILE A 79 -2.11 -18.89 3.48
C ILE A 79 -1.77 -18.98 4.97
N ILE A 80 -0.49 -19.16 5.26
CA ILE A 80 0.07 -19.07 6.60
C ILE A 80 0.68 -17.67 6.73
N PHE A 81 -0.04 -16.79 7.38
CA PHE A 81 0.39 -15.40 7.57
C PHE A 81 1.17 -15.27 8.87
N VAL A 82 2.44 -14.89 8.78
CA VAL A 82 3.36 -14.74 9.92
C VAL A 82 3.64 -13.26 10.10
N THR A 83 3.17 -12.68 11.18
CA THR A 83 3.35 -11.25 11.47
C THR A 83 4.17 -11.03 12.74
N ARG A 84 4.88 -9.88 12.80
CA ARG A 84 5.72 -9.47 13.94
C ARG A 84 5.51 -7.99 14.24
N ASP A 85 5.71 -7.63 15.52
CA ASP A 85 5.75 -6.24 15.97
C ASP A 85 7.17 -5.70 15.87
N ASP A 86 7.38 -4.69 15.05
CA ASP A 86 8.66 -3.99 14.97
C ASP A 86 8.69 -2.66 15.76
N GLY A 87 7.55 -2.22 16.31
CA GLY A 87 7.44 -0.98 17.07
C GLY A 87 7.83 0.28 16.28
N TYR A 88 7.83 0.19 14.93
CA TYR A 88 8.36 1.24 14.02
C TYR A 88 9.85 1.53 14.26
N ASN A 89 10.61 0.52 14.67
CA ASN A 89 12.05 0.64 14.96
C ASN A 89 12.88 -0.08 13.89
N PRO A 90 13.73 0.66 13.12
CA PRO A 90 14.51 0.07 12.02
C PRO A 90 15.40 -1.10 12.43
N SER A 91 16.02 -1.05 13.63
CA SER A 91 16.87 -2.14 14.12
C SER A 91 16.07 -3.40 14.40
N LYS A 92 14.89 -3.26 15.01
CA LYS A 92 13.97 -4.38 15.27
C LYS A 92 13.40 -4.93 13.96
N SER A 93 13.13 -4.06 12.97
CA SER A 93 12.68 -4.49 11.63
C SER A 93 13.73 -5.38 10.95
N VAL A 94 15.03 -5.10 11.11
CA VAL A 94 16.11 -5.97 10.61
C VAL A 94 16.08 -7.33 11.29
N GLU A 95 15.91 -7.37 12.62
CA GLU A 95 15.85 -8.61 13.40
C GLU A 95 14.66 -9.48 12.96
N VAL A 96 13.44 -8.91 12.97
CA VAL A 96 12.22 -9.66 12.60
C VAL A 96 12.24 -10.08 11.12
N THR A 97 12.85 -9.29 10.24
CA THR A 97 13.00 -9.67 8.83
C THR A 97 13.90 -10.90 8.66
N ARG A 98 15.01 -10.97 9.41
CA ARG A 98 15.87 -12.15 9.40
C ARG A 98 15.15 -13.37 9.92
N GLU A 99 14.38 -13.24 11.01
CA GLU A 99 13.56 -14.33 11.55
C GLU A 99 12.57 -14.83 10.48
N LEU A 100 11.81 -13.92 9.83
CA LEU A 100 10.84 -14.27 8.80
C LEU A 100 11.46 -14.99 7.60
N ILE A 101 12.65 -14.57 7.16
CA ILE A 101 13.31 -15.13 5.99
C ILE A 101 14.08 -16.40 6.33
N GLU A 102 14.87 -16.40 7.41
CA GLU A 102 15.84 -17.46 7.68
C GLU A 102 15.27 -18.59 8.56
N GLN A 103 14.35 -18.26 9.49
CA GLN A 103 13.75 -19.26 10.41
C GLN A 103 12.37 -19.69 9.92
N GLU A 104 11.46 -18.75 9.68
CA GLU A 104 10.11 -19.04 9.20
C GLU A 104 10.10 -19.46 7.72
N LYS A 105 11.12 -19.08 6.95
CA LYS A 105 11.28 -19.42 5.53
C LYS A 105 10.07 -18.99 4.70
N VAL A 106 9.65 -17.75 4.84
CA VAL A 106 8.49 -17.22 4.08
C VAL A 106 8.79 -17.16 2.58
N LEU A 107 7.75 -17.35 1.75
CA LEU A 107 7.85 -17.20 0.30
C LEU A 107 8.14 -15.76 -0.08
N CYS A 108 7.43 -14.83 0.55
CA CYS A 108 7.57 -13.39 0.34
C CYS A 108 7.32 -12.61 1.63
N LEU A 109 7.85 -11.38 1.67
CA LEU A 109 7.41 -10.36 2.60
C LEU A 109 6.28 -9.56 1.93
N PHE A 110 5.25 -9.25 2.69
CA PHE A 110 4.06 -8.57 2.21
C PHE A 110 3.70 -7.39 3.09
N ASN A 111 3.52 -6.22 2.48
CA ASN A 111 2.99 -5.00 3.08
C ASN A 111 3.65 -4.60 4.40
N THR A 112 4.96 -4.85 4.53
CA THR A 112 5.74 -4.39 5.68
C THR A 112 5.70 -2.86 5.78
N LEU A 113 5.54 -2.33 6.99
CA LEU A 113 5.13 -0.93 7.18
C LEU A 113 6.29 0.00 7.57
N GLY A 114 6.27 1.18 6.95
CA GLY A 114 7.12 2.31 7.29
C GLY A 114 8.30 2.52 6.36
N THR A 115 8.65 3.77 6.08
CA THR A 115 9.78 4.10 5.22
C THR A 115 11.11 3.79 5.89
N PRO A 116 11.41 4.26 7.13
CA PRO A 116 12.69 3.98 7.77
C PRO A 116 12.91 2.49 8.04
N THR A 117 11.87 1.77 8.40
CA THR A 117 11.88 0.33 8.69
C THR A 117 12.18 -0.49 7.43
N ASN A 118 11.48 -0.21 6.32
CA ASN A 118 11.73 -0.86 5.04
C ASN A 118 13.08 -0.44 4.42
N THR A 119 13.54 0.80 4.61
CA THR A 119 14.87 1.23 4.19
C THR A 119 15.96 0.38 4.85
N ALA A 120 15.83 0.08 6.14
CA ALA A 120 16.81 -0.70 6.88
C ALA A 120 16.97 -2.14 6.36
N ILE A 121 15.92 -2.72 5.81
CA ILE A 121 15.92 -4.11 5.31
C ILE A 121 16.06 -4.22 3.79
N HIS A 122 15.87 -3.13 3.05
CA HIS A 122 15.73 -3.11 1.60
C HIS A 122 16.86 -3.84 0.87
N LYS A 123 18.11 -3.48 1.18
CA LYS A 123 19.29 -4.12 0.57
C LYS A 123 19.39 -5.61 0.90
N TYR A 124 19.16 -5.97 2.16
CA TYR A 124 19.21 -7.36 2.61
C TYR A 124 18.17 -8.24 1.90
N VAL A 125 16.92 -7.82 1.83
CA VAL A 125 15.84 -8.57 1.17
C VAL A 125 16.14 -8.77 -0.31
N ASN A 126 16.64 -7.72 -1.00
CA ASN A 126 17.05 -7.81 -2.40
C ASN A 126 18.25 -8.76 -2.61
N GLN A 127 19.25 -8.75 -1.73
CA GLN A 127 20.38 -9.71 -1.77
C GLN A 127 19.91 -11.15 -1.57
N LYS A 128 18.94 -11.39 -0.68
CA LYS A 128 18.34 -12.71 -0.44
C LYS A 128 17.37 -13.14 -1.54
N LYS A 129 17.04 -12.26 -2.49
CA LYS A 129 16.08 -12.50 -3.58
C LYS A 129 14.72 -12.97 -3.06
N VAL A 130 14.24 -12.34 -1.98
CA VAL A 130 12.91 -12.57 -1.43
C VAL A 130 11.96 -11.49 -1.96
N PRO A 131 10.84 -11.84 -2.59
CA PRO A 131 9.84 -10.87 -2.98
C PRO A 131 9.38 -10.04 -1.78
N HIS A 132 9.51 -8.73 -1.89
CA HIS A 132 9.12 -7.74 -0.90
C HIS A 132 8.00 -6.90 -1.52
N LEU A 133 6.77 -7.40 -1.40
CA LEU A 133 5.66 -6.96 -2.20
C LEU A 133 4.76 -5.97 -1.50
N PHE A 134 4.41 -4.93 -2.24
CA PHE A 134 3.38 -3.97 -1.88
C PHE A 134 3.66 -3.34 -0.52
N VAL A 135 4.89 -2.86 -0.34
CA VAL A 135 5.32 -2.25 0.93
C VAL A 135 4.38 -1.13 1.36
N SER A 136 4.07 -1.07 2.65
CA SER A 136 3.15 -0.09 3.24
C SER A 136 3.85 1.25 3.47
N THR A 137 4.30 1.84 2.38
CA THR A 137 4.92 3.16 2.29
C THR A 137 4.97 3.61 0.83
N GLY A 138 4.77 4.91 0.59
CA GLY A 138 4.81 5.50 -0.74
C GLY A 138 6.16 6.12 -1.10
N ALA A 139 7.26 5.83 -0.38
CA ALA A 139 8.54 6.41 -0.75
C ALA A 139 8.91 6.03 -2.20
N SER A 140 9.33 7.01 -3.00
CA SER A 140 9.56 6.87 -4.44
C SER A 140 10.59 5.80 -4.81
N LYS A 141 11.49 5.46 -3.91
CA LYS A 141 12.49 4.40 -4.13
C LYS A 141 11.91 2.98 -4.31
N TRP A 142 10.69 2.71 -3.90
CA TRP A 142 10.06 1.38 -4.05
C TRP A 142 9.65 1.07 -5.49
N GLY A 143 9.55 2.08 -6.34
CA GLY A 143 9.17 1.95 -7.75
C GLY A 143 10.34 1.72 -8.72
N LYS A 144 11.56 1.45 -8.24
CA LYS A 144 12.79 1.40 -9.04
C LYS A 144 13.32 -0.02 -9.27
N PRO A 145 12.74 -0.81 -10.19
CA PRO A 145 13.10 -2.22 -10.40
C PRO A 145 14.54 -2.44 -10.87
N LYS A 146 15.17 -1.45 -11.52
CA LYS A 146 16.58 -1.56 -11.94
C LYS A 146 17.55 -1.62 -10.77
N GLU A 147 17.24 -0.88 -9.69
CA GLU A 147 18.06 -0.84 -8.48
C GLU A 147 17.69 -1.95 -7.51
N PHE A 148 16.38 -2.21 -7.38
CA PHE A 148 15.81 -3.11 -6.38
C PHE A 148 14.73 -4.02 -6.99
N PRO A 149 15.13 -5.04 -7.75
CA PRO A 149 14.20 -5.87 -8.53
C PRO A 149 13.29 -6.77 -7.67
N TRP A 150 13.51 -6.83 -6.37
CA TRP A 150 12.74 -7.67 -5.44
C TRP A 150 11.83 -6.87 -4.50
N THR A 151 11.74 -5.54 -4.66
CA THR A 151 10.86 -4.69 -3.84
C THR A 151 9.90 -3.90 -4.71
N MET A 152 8.63 -3.91 -4.37
CA MET A 152 7.56 -3.21 -5.08
C MET A 152 6.69 -2.41 -4.10
N GLY A 153 6.35 -1.16 -4.44
CA GLY A 153 5.38 -0.33 -3.74
C GLY A 153 3.93 -0.80 -3.96
N PHE A 154 2.99 -0.06 -3.38
CA PHE A 154 1.56 -0.25 -3.62
C PHE A 154 0.85 1.08 -3.85
N GLN A 155 0.91 1.96 -2.86
CA GLN A 155 0.24 3.25 -2.85
C GLN A 155 0.95 4.27 -3.75
N PRO A 156 0.28 5.37 -4.13
CA PRO A 156 0.90 6.48 -4.84
C PRO A 156 2.16 6.97 -4.13
N ASP A 157 3.15 7.39 -4.91
CA ASP A 157 4.41 7.83 -4.34
C ASP A 157 4.30 9.20 -3.65
N TYR A 158 5.07 9.37 -2.59
CA TYR A 158 5.05 10.58 -1.77
C TYR A 158 5.59 11.82 -2.48
N HIS A 159 6.53 11.62 -3.38
CA HIS A 159 7.09 12.72 -4.17
C HIS A 159 6.00 13.34 -5.05
N THR A 160 5.28 12.51 -5.82
CA THR A 160 4.15 12.96 -6.66
C THR A 160 3.06 13.63 -5.81
N GLU A 161 2.72 13.05 -4.66
CA GLU A 161 1.71 13.63 -3.76
C GLU A 161 2.18 15.02 -3.26
N GLY A 162 3.47 15.17 -2.92
CA GLY A 162 4.09 16.45 -2.57
C GLY A 162 3.97 17.50 -3.67
N VAL A 163 4.26 17.11 -4.93
CA VAL A 163 4.09 17.99 -6.11
C VAL A 163 2.65 18.46 -6.26
N ILE A 164 1.68 17.54 -6.10
CA ILE A 164 0.25 17.87 -6.22
C ILE A 164 -0.17 18.90 -5.17
N TYR A 165 0.24 18.72 -3.91
CA TYR A 165 -0.08 19.68 -2.85
C TYR A 165 0.52 21.05 -3.11
N ALA A 166 1.78 21.12 -3.55
CA ALA A 166 2.43 22.38 -3.88
C ALA A 166 1.70 23.14 -5.00
N LYS A 167 1.37 22.43 -6.10
CA LYS A 167 0.60 23.01 -7.21
C LYS A 167 -0.78 23.50 -6.74
N HIS A 168 -1.46 22.72 -5.88
CA HIS A 168 -2.77 23.13 -5.34
C HIS A 168 -2.65 24.37 -4.43
N VAL A 169 -1.62 24.44 -3.58
CA VAL A 169 -1.36 25.63 -2.74
C VAL A 169 -1.18 26.87 -3.59
N LEU A 170 -0.32 26.81 -4.62
CA LEU A 170 -0.03 27.95 -5.50
C LEU A 170 -1.28 28.42 -6.27
N ALA A 171 -2.14 27.50 -6.66
CA ALA A 171 -3.35 27.83 -7.43
C ALA A 171 -4.50 28.39 -6.56
N ASN A 172 -4.58 28.04 -5.27
CA ASN A 172 -5.77 28.27 -4.47
C ASN A 172 -5.55 29.14 -3.22
N VAL A 173 -4.31 29.38 -2.81
CA VAL A 173 -4.02 30.22 -1.65
C VAL A 173 -3.41 31.54 -2.10
N LYS A 174 -4.07 32.64 -1.79
CA LYS A 174 -3.54 33.98 -2.10
C LYS A 174 -2.32 34.26 -1.23
N ASP A 175 -1.24 34.73 -1.87
CA ASP A 175 0.04 35.08 -1.20
C ASP A 175 0.49 34.03 -0.15
N PRO A 176 0.71 32.77 -0.57
CA PRO A 176 1.00 31.70 0.36
C PRO A 176 2.34 31.92 1.07
N LYS A 177 2.28 31.84 2.39
CA LYS A 177 3.43 31.75 3.31
C LYS A 177 3.37 30.36 3.94
N ILE A 178 4.29 29.50 3.58
CA ILE A 178 4.15 28.06 3.81
C ILE A 178 4.98 27.64 5.02
N GLY A 179 4.33 27.06 6.00
CA GLY A 179 4.97 26.36 7.12
C GLY A 179 4.90 24.84 6.91
N VAL A 180 6.01 24.17 7.07
CA VAL A 180 6.11 22.71 6.88
C VAL A 180 6.55 22.03 8.16
N LEU A 181 5.80 21.01 8.60
CA LEU A 181 6.17 20.08 9.65
C LEU A 181 6.42 18.73 9.03
N MET A 182 7.60 18.13 9.21
CA MET A 182 7.86 16.79 8.67
C MET A 182 8.58 15.87 9.67
N GLN A 183 8.32 14.57 9.56
CA GLN A 183 9.12 13.54 10.24
C GLN A 183 10.54 13.54 9.67
N ASN A 184 11.56 13.51 10.54
CA ASN A 184 12.96 13.66 10.15
C ASN A 184 13.56 12.32 9.68
N ASP A 185 13.04 11.79 8.58
CA ASP A 185 13.56 10.58 7.95
C ASP A 185 13.30 10.58 6.43
N ASP A 186 13.54 9.45 5.76
CA ASP A 186 13.34 9.33 4.32
C ASP A 186 11.88 9.50 3.89
N TYR A 187 10.91 9.21 4.77
CA TYR A 187 9.49 9.47 4.51
C TYR A 187 9.21 10.96 4.38
N GLY A 188 9.62 11.73 5.39
CA GLY A 188 9.43 13.18 5.37
C GLY A 188 10.20 13.85 4.24
N LYS A 189 11.43 13.40 3.97
CA LYS A 189 12.27 13.94 2.90
C LYS A 189 11.69 13.73 1.52
N ASP A 190 11.11 12.55 1.25
CA ASP A 190 10.54 12.24 -0.07
C ASP A 190 9.36 13.16 -0.41
N TYR A 191 8.42 13.35 0.53
CA TYR A 191 7.35 14.36 0.39
C TYR A 191 7.89 15.78 0.21
N TRP A 192 8.90 16.13 1.02
CA TRP A 192 9.50 17.46 1.00
C TRP A 192 10.17 17.78 -0.34
N GLU A 193 10.91 16.82 -0.91
CA GLU A 193 11.52 16.99 -2.24
C GLU A 193 10.45 17.20 -3.31
N GLY A 194 9.40 16.38 -3.33
CA GLY A 194 8.28 16.57 -4.25
C GLY A 194 7.56 17.92 -4.05
N PHE A 195 7.36 18.32 -2.82
CA PHE A 195 6.72 19.60 -2.53
C PHE A 195 7.56 20.79 -3.02
N LYS A 196 8.88 20.76 -2.81
CA LYS A 196 9.81 21.77 -3.35
C LYS A 196 9.79 21.81 -4.88
N GLU A 197 9.79 20.63 -5.52
CA GLU A 197 9.69 20.53 -6.97
C GLU A 197 8.40 21.18 -7.48
N GLY A 198 7.27 20.86 -6.87
CA GLY A 198 5.98 21.44 -7.22
C GLY A 198 5.90 22.96 -7.01
N LEU A 199 6.64 23.52 -6.03
CA LEU A 199 6.77 24.97 -5.84
C LEU A 199 7.68 25.60 -6.89
N GLY A 200 8.70 24.90 -7.37
CA GLY A 200 9.65 25.41 -8.35
C GLY A 200 10.26 26.77 -7.93
N LYS A 201 10.08 27.80 -8.77
CA LYS A 201 10.56 29.17 -8.52
C LYS A 201 9.93 29.81 -7.28
N ASP A 202 8.80 29.32 -6.82
CA ASP A 202 8.07 29.81 -5.65
C ASP A 202 8.53 29.17 -4.34
N ALA A 203 9.61 28.40 -4.33
CA ALA A 203 10.18 27.76 -3.12
C ALA A 203 10.49 28.75 -1.99
N SER A 204 10.76 30.03 -2.31
CA SER A 204 10.95 31.11 -1.33
C SER A 204 9.70 31.45 -0.51
N LYS A 205 8.52 30.97 -0.92
CA LYS A 205 7.26 31.09 -0.18
C LYS A 205 7.22 30.22 1.08
N VAL A 206 8.16 29.27 1.24
CA VAL A 206 8.32 28.50 2.47
C VAL A 206 9.00 29.39 3.54
N THR A 207 8.21 29.87 4.48
CA THR A 207 8.68 30.77 5.54
C THR A 207 9.37 30.01 6.68
N LYS A 208 8.95 28.77 6.92
CA LYS A 208 9.53 27.93 7.98
C LYS A 208 9.33 26.45 7.65
N HIS A 209 10.40 25.69 7.84
CA HIS A 209 10.41 24.23 7.79
C HIS A 209 10.97 23.72 9.12
N VAL A 210 10.23 22.84 9.78
CA VAL A 210 10.60 22.22 11.06
C VAL A 210 10.42 20.71 10.99
N THR A 211 11.22 20.02 11.78
CA THR A 211 11.19 18.55 11.84
C THR A 211 10.82 18.07 13.24
N TYR A 212 10.41 16.80 13.30
CA TYR A 212 10.26 16.07 14.55
C TYR A 212 10.80 14.65 14.39
N GLU A 213 11.21 14.05 15.49
CA GLU A 213 11.57 12.63 15.55
C GLU A 213 10.35 11.79 15.97
N VAL A 214 10.24 10.57 15.44
CA VAL A 214 9.12 9.68 15.79
C VAL A 214 9.09 9.34 17.29
N THR A 215 10.21 9.53 17.98
CA THR A 215 10.36 9.35 19.44
C THR A 215 10.00 10.57 20.26
N ASP A 216 9.74 11.71 19.62
CA ASP A 216 9.35 12.93 20.35
C ASP A 216 8.01 12.72 21.07
N PRO A 217 7.85 13.31 22.26
CA PRO A 217 6.59 13.24 22.98
C PRO A 217 5.46 14.01 22.27
N THR A 218 5.76 15.21 21.77
CA THR A 218 4.82 16.12 21.11
C THR A 218 5.49 16.91 19.99
N VAL A 219 4.66 17.63 19.18
CA VAL A 219 5.11 18.60 18.16
C VAL A 219 4.66 20.04 18.49
N ASP A 220 4.35 20.31 19.73
CA ASP A 220 3.79 21.59 20.17
C ASP A 220 4.71 22.78 19.86
N SER A 221 6.01 22.64 20.15
CA SER A 221 7.00 23.69 19.89
C SER A 221 7.17 23.95 18.39
N GLN A 222 7.13 22.91 17.57
CA GLN A 222 7.20 23.01 16.12
C GLN A 222 5.99 23.80 15.57
N VAL A 223 4.78 23.49 16.03
CA VAL A 223 3.57 24.20 15.60
C VAL A 223 3.60 25.69 16.00
N ILE A 224 4.08 26.00 17.20
CA ILE A 224 4.26 27.39 17.65
C ILE A 224 5.25 28.14 16.73
N GLN A 225 6.40 27.55 16.43
CA GLN A 225 7.39 28.12 15.52
C GLN A 225 6.84 28.39 14.12
N LEU A 226 5.97 27.48 13.61
CA LEU A 226 5.32 27.64 12.30
C LEU A 226 4.33 28.81 12.32
N LYS A 227 3.51 28.93 13.36
CA LYS A 227 2.62 30.06 13.56
C LYS A 227 3.40 31.38 13.62
N ASP A 228 4.45 31.43 14.43
CA ASP A 228 5.26 32.64 14.65
C ASP A 228 6.01 33.08 13.38
N SER A 229 6.23 32.18 12.41
CA SER A 229 6.80 32.52 11.11
C SER A 229 5.86 33.32 10.21
N GLY A 230 4.61 33.53 10.64
CA GLY A 230 3.56 34.17 9.87
C GLY A 230 3.01 33.31 8.74
N ALA A 231 3.22 31.99 8.78
CA ALA A 231 2.68 31.07 7.77
C ALA A 231 1.15 31.07 7.76
N ASN A 232 0.54 31.12 6.56
CA ASN A 232 -0.88 30.98 6.32
C ASN A 232 -1.26 29.66 5.61
N VAL A 233 -0.25 28.83 5.34
CA VAL A 233 -0.38 27.45 4.87
C VAL A 233 0.36 26.56 5.83
N PHE A 234 -0.25 25.41 6.21
CA PHE A 234 0.36 24.41 7.07
C PHE A 234 0.36 23.06 6.37
N PHE A 235 1.53 22.63 5.88
CA PHE A 235 1.71 21.31 5.32
C PHE A 235 2.31 20.37 6.37
N LYS A 236 1.57 19.28 6.66
CA LYS A 236 1.92 18.26 7.65
C LYS A 236 2.34 16.97 6.95
N ILE A 237 3.59 16.59 7.12
CA ILE A 237 4.18 15.31 6.69
C ILE A 237 4.45 14.52 7.96
N SER A 238 3.40 13.92 8.50
CA SER A 238 3.43 13.38 9.86
C SER A 238 2.64 12.07 9.98
N THR A 239 3.11 11.18 10.84
CA THR A 239 2.41 9.96 11.21
C THR A 239 1.22 10.26 12.14
N PRO A 240 0.25 9.35 12.31
CA PRO A 240 -1.07 9.65 12.90
C PRO A 240 -1.06 10.38 14.23
N LYS A 241 -0.24 9.93 15.20
CA LYS A 241 -0.09 10.58 16.50
C LYS A 241 0.25 12.07 16.37
N PHE A 242 1.26 12.35 15.56
CA PHE A 242 1.79 13.71 15.40
C PHE A 242 0.90 14.57 14.49
N ALA A 243 0.21 13.96 13.52
CA ALA A 243 -0.80 14.65 12.74
C ALA A 243 -1.95 15.16 13.64
N ALA A 244 -2.51 14.29 14.49
CA ALA A 244 -3.56 14.68 15.43
C ALA A 244 -3.10 15.76 16.42
N GLN A 245 -1.89 15.63 16.96
CA GLN A 245 -1.30 16.64 17.85
C GLN A 245 -1.12 18.00 17.16
N ALA A 246 -0.60 17.99 15.92
CA ALA A 246 -0.34 19.21 15.15
C ALA A 246 -1.64 19.96 14.81
N ILE A 247 -2.69 19.21 14.42
CA ILE A 247 -4.01 19.78 14.12
C ILE A 247 -4.61 20.43 15.38
N ARG A 248 -4.63 19.69 16.50
CA ARG A 248 -5.13 20.20 17.78
C ARG A 248 -4.36 21.41 18.24
N LYS A 249 -3.02 21.34 18.22
CA LYS A 249 -2.17 22.44 18.68
C LYS A 249 -2.36 23.70 17.85
N ALA A 250 -2.52 23.61 16.54
CA ALA A 250 -2.80 24.76 15.69
C ALA A 250 -4.09 25.46 16.13
N SER A 251 -5.14 24.70 16.45
CA SER A 251 -6.40 25.24 16.97
C SER A 251 -6.22 25.87 18.37
N ASP A 252 -5.56 25.17 19.29
CA ASP A 252 -5.33 25.62 20.68
C ASP A 252 -4.62 26.98 20.75
N VAL A 253 -3.68 27.23 19.81
CA VAL A 253 -2.98 28.51 19.73
C VAL A 253 -3.67 29.56 18.85
N GLY A 254 -4.88 29.26 18.38
CA GLY A 254 -5.68 30.16 17.53
C GLY A 254 -5.07 30.36 16.13
N TRP A 255 -4.25 29.45 15.63
CA TRP A 255 -3.69 29.50 14.28
C TRP A 255 -4.60 28.80 13.27
N LYS A 256 -5.04 29.54 12.26
CA LYS A 256 -6.03 29.09 11.25
C LYS A 256 -5.46 29.16 9.83
N PRO A 257 -4.43 28.40 9.49
CA PRO A 257 -3.86 28.33 8.13
C PRO A 257 -4.73 27.47 7.21
N ALA A 258 -4.53 27.59 5.90
CA ALA A 258 -4.94 26.53 4.97
C ALA A 258 -4.11 25.27 5.27
N GLN A 259 -4.77 24.13 5.55
CA GLN A 259 -4.11 22.94 6.04
C GLN A 259 -4.05 21.84 5.00
N TYR A 260 -2.88 21.25 4.81
CA TYR A 260 -2.61 20.09 3.97
C TYR A 260 -2.04 18.95 4.83
N LEU A 261 -2.50 17.74 4.59
CA LEU A 261 -2.11 16.56 5.34
C LEU A 261 -1.77 15.43 4.36
N ASN A 262 -0.63 14.79 4.56
CA ASN A 262 -0.25 13.61 3.80
C ASN A 262 -1.28 12.48 3.94
N ASN A 263 -1.50 11.75 2.86
CA ASN A 263 -2.52 10.71 2.74
C ASN A 263 -2.47 9.65 3.84
N VAL A 264 -1.28 9.16 4.19
CA VAL A 264 -1.12 8.07 5.16
C VAL A 264 -1.56 8.42 6.59
N SER A 265 -1.90 9.67 6.86
CA SER A 265 -2.45 10.12 8.15
C SER A 265 -3.87 10.69 8.03
N SER A 266 -4.61 10.33 6.99
CA SER A 266 -5.96 10.83 6.74
C SER A 266 -7.08 10.05 7.46
N SER A 267 -6.77 8.98 8.22
CA SER A 267 -7.80 8.18 8.90
C SER A 267 -8.67 9.05 9.81
N VAL A 268 -9.99 8.99 9.61
CA VAL A 268 -10.95 9.68 10.45
C VAL A 268 -10.90 9.15 11.88
N ALA A 269 -10.82 7.84 12.04
CA ALA A 269 -10.82 7.20 13.36
C ALA A 269 -9.56 7.49 14.19
N SER A 270 -8.37 7.41 13.55
CA SER A 270 -7.09 7.48 14.27
C SER A 270 -6.44 8.87 14.25
N VAL A 271 -6.94 9.81 13.42
CA VAL A 271 -6.36 11.16 13.31
C VAL A 271 -7.41 12.26 13.49
N MET A 272 -8.46 12.32 12.64
CA MET A 272 -9.40 13.44 12.67
C MET A 272 -10.20 13.46 13.97
N LYS A 273 -10.72 12.31 14.42
CA LYS A 273 -11.45 12.20 15.68
C LYS A 273 -10.61 12.56 16.91
N PRO A 274 -9.38 12.02 17.09
CA PRO A 274 -8.47 12.45 18.15
C PRO A 274 -8.04 13.91 18.07
N ALA A 275 -7.94 14.50 16.88
CA ALA A 275 -7.62 15.92 16.70
C ALA A 275 -8.77 16.84 17.09
N GLY A 276 -10.01 16.34 17.00
CA GLY A 276 -11.25 17.09 17.06
C GLY A 276 -11.75 17.39 15.64
N PHE A 277 -13.01 17.04 15.36
CA PHE A 277 -13.57 17.27 14.03
C PHE A 277 -13.64 18.77 13.72
N GLU A 278 -13.98 19.60 14.70
CA GLU A 278 -14.02 21.05 14.59
C GLU A 278 -12.66 21.66 14.24
N ASN A 279 -11.55 21.03 14.71
CA ASN A 279 -10.18 21.47 14.44
C ASN A 279 -9.69 21.01 13.05
N SER A 280 -10.38 20.04 12.46
CA SER A 280 -9.97 19.37 11.23
C SER A 280 -10.67 19.92 9.99
N GLN A 281 -11.63 20.85 10.15
CA GLN A 281 -12.41 21.37 9.04
C GLN A 281 -11.54 22.01 7.97
N GLY A 282 -11.81 21.66 6.70
CA GLY A 282 -11.14 22.23 5.55
C GLY A 282 -9.74 21.67 5.27
N ILE A 283 -9.22 20.71 6.07
CA ILE A 283 -7.96 20.02 5.78
C ILE A 283 -8.07 19.32 4.43
N ILE A 284 -7.03 19.46 3.60
CA ILE A 284 -6.94 18.83 2.29
C ILE A 284 -5.94 17.67 2.36
N THR A 285 -6.33 16.54 1.75
CA THR A 285 -5.49 15.36 1.57
C THR A 285 -5.69 14.79 0.16
N ALA A 286 -4.82 13.86 -0.25
CA ALA A 286 -5.01 13.06 -1.45
C ALA A 286 -5.66 11.72 -1.09
N ALA A 287 -6.50 11.20 -1.96
CA ALA A 287 -7.16 9.91 -1.82
C ALA A 287 -7.02 9.09 -3.10
N TYR A 288 -6.91 7.78 -2.97
CA TYR A 288 -6.95 6.81 -4.05
C TYR A 288 -7.88 5.63 -3.73
N LEU A 289 -8.30 5.55 -2.47
CA LEU A 289 -9.26 4.57 -1.94
C LEU A 289 -10.55 5.28 -1.49
N LYS A 290 -11.66 4.57 -1.51
CA LYS A 290 -12.94 5.01 -0.97
C LYS A 290 -12.82 5.14 0.56
N ASP A 291 -13.12 6.31 1.10
CA ASP A 291 -13.15 6.49 2.55
C ASP A 291 -14.45 5.89 3.13
N PRO A 292 -14.38 5.05 4.18
CA PRO A 292 -15.56 4.38 4.72
C PRO A 292 -16.52 5.32 5.48
N THR A 293 -16.11 6.56 5.75
CA THR A 293 -16.97 7.57 6.40
C THR A 293 -17.72 8.44 5.39
N ASP A 294 -17.32 8.42 4.13
CA ASP A 294 -17.96 9.19 3.07
C ASP A 294 -19.27 8.53 2.62
N LYS A 295 -20.37 9.19 2.89
CA LYS A 295 -21.74 8.71 2.64
C LYS A 295 -22.03 8.43 1.16
N GLN A 296 -21.27 9.01 0.23
CA GLN A 296 -21.45 8.69 -1.20
C GLN A 296 -21.25 7.21 -1.50
N TRP A 297 -20.50 6.49 -0.65
CA TRP A 297 -20.22 5.06 -0.79
C TRP A 297 -21.19 4.14 -0.05
N ASP A 298 -22.23 4.67 0.63
CA ASP A 298 -23.18 3.84 1.40
C ASP A 298 -23.97 2.87 0.51
N ALA A 299 -24.25 3.27 -0.72
CA ALA A 299 -24.93 2.42 -1.71
C ALA A 299 -23.97 1.62 -2.60
N ASP A 300 -22.64 1.82 -2.49
CA ASP A 300 -21.64 1.17 -3.33
C ASP A 300 -21.47 -0.31 -2.96
N GLU A 301 -21.55 -1.19 -3.96
CA GLU A 301 -21.52 -2.64 -3.75
C GLU A 301 -20.19 -3.14 -3.18
N GLU A 302 -19.05 -2.55 -3.55
CA GLU A 302 -17.74 -2.92 -3.00
C GLU A 302 -17.65 -2.51 -1.53
N MET A 303 -18.16 -1.34 -1.18
CA MET A 303 -18.17 -0.85 0.20
C MET A 303 -19.12 -1.68 1.08
N LYS A 304 -20.30 -2.05 0.59
CA LYS A 304 -21.21 -2.96 1.29
C LYS A 304 -20.56 -4.31 1.55
N ALA A 305 -19.97 -4.92 0.52
CA ALA A 305 -19.30 -6.21 0.64
C ALA A 305 -18.13 -6.15 1.64
N TRP A 306 -17.38 -5.04 1.65
CA TRP A 306 -16.31 -4.82 2.62
C TRP A 306 -16.86 -4.65 4.05
N ARG A 307 -17.95 -3.93 4.26
CA ARG A 307 -18.60 -3.78 5.58
C ARG A 307 -19.14 -5.11 6.12
N GLU A 308 -19.70 -5.95 5.25
CA GLU A 308 -20.11 -7.31 5.60
C GLU A 308 -18.92 -8.18 6.01
N TRP A 309 -17.81 -8.08 5.24
CA TRP A 309 -16.57 -8.76 5.57
C TRP A 309 -16.03 -8.29 6.93
N MET A 310 -15.98 -6.97 7.18
CA MET A 310 -15.58 -6.40 8.48
C MET A 310 -16.44 -6.95 9.62
N THR A 311 -17.74 -6.96 9.46
CA THR A 311 -18.69 -7.46 10.48
C THR A 311 -18.41 -8.93 10.80
N LYS A 312 -18.13 -9.74 9.79
CA LYS A 312 -17.91 -11.19 9.94
C LYS A 312 -16.54 -11.54 10.51
N TYR A 313 -15.48 -10.89 10.01
CA TYR A 313 -14.09 -11.29 10.30
C TYR A 313 -13.37 -10.38 11.30
N MET A 314 -13.89 -9.19 11.53
CA MET A 314 -13.35 -8.20 12.48
C MET A 314 -14.44 -7.61 13.39
N PRO A 315 -15.21 -8.44 14.10
CA PRO A 315 -16.30 -7.96 14.93
C PRO A 315 -15.80 -6.96 15.99
N GLY A 316 -16.48 -5.82 16.12
CA GLY A 316 -16.12 -4.76 17.06
C GLY A 316 -15.03 -3.80 16.58
N ALA A 317 -14.41 -4.02 15.41
CA ALA A 317 -13.49 -3.07 14.82
C ALA A 317 -14.23 -1.81 14.33
N ASN A 318 -13.56 -0.66 14.42
CA ASN A 318 -14.13 0.60 13.95
C ASN A 318 -14.10 0.68 12.42
N GLN A 319 -15.25 0.44 11.79
CA GLN A 319 -15.38 0.48 10.33
C GLN A 319 -15.14 1.87 9.71
N GLY A 320 -15.06 2.93 10.51
CA GLY A 320 -14.68 4.28 10.07
C GLY A 320 -13.16 4.50 9.95
N ASP A 321 -12.33 3.47 10.17
CA ASP A 321 -10.89 3.59 9.99
C ASP A 321 -10.47 3.17 8.57
N GLY A 322 -10.05 4.12 7.75
CA GLY A 322 -9.60 3.91 6.37
C GLY A 322 -8.41 2.96 6.24
N ASN A 323 -7.64 2.73 7.32
CA ASN A 323 -6.55 1.76 7.32
C ASN A 323 -7.05 0.31 7.08
N TYR A 324 -8.29 -0.01 7.45
CA TYR A 324 -8.89 -1.31 7.14
C TYR A 324 -9.22 -1.45 5.65
N VAL A 325 -9.66 -0.36 5.01
CA VAL A 325 -9.89 -0.31 3.56
C VAL A 325 -8.57 -0.52 2.81
N PHE A 326 -7.51 0.19 3.22
CA PHE A 326 -6.16 0.01 2.69
C PHE A 326 -5.68 -1.44 2.80
N ALA A 327 -5.79 -2.02 3.99
CA ALA A 327 -5.35 -3.40 4.24
C ALA A 327 -6.09 -4.42 3.37
N PHE A 328 -7.41 -4.25 3.21
CA PHE A 328 -8.22 -5.12 2.36
C PHE A 328 -7.83 -5.02 0.88
N ALA A 329 -7.66 -3.80 0.38
CA ALA A 329 -7.29 -3.54 -1.01
C ALA A 329 -5.92 -4.14 -1.35
N VAL A 330 -4.89 -3.88 -0.53
CA VAL A 330 -3.55 -4.39 -0.78
C VAL A 330 -3.44 -5.91 -0.61
N ALA A 331 -4.19 -6.51 0.33
CA ALA A 331 -4.26 -7.96 0.48
C ALA A 331 -4.93 -8.62 -0.75
N THR A 332 -5.93 -7.96 -1.34
CA THR A 332 -6.53 -8.41 -2.59
C THR A 332 -5.50 -8.42 -3.73
N MET A 333 -4.62 -7.42 -3.79
CA MET A 333 -3.54 -7.39 -4.79
C MET A 333 -2.58 -8.58 -4.65
N LEU A 334 -2.17 -8.93 -3.43
CA LEU A 334 -1.33 -10.13 -3.22
C LEU A 334 -2.09 -11.41 -3.56
N ARG A 335 -3.36 -11.51 -3.17
CA ARG A 335 -4.19 -12.67 -3.53
C ARG A 335 -4.22 -12.89 -5.04
N GLU A 336 -4.45 -11.84 -5.82
CA GLU A 336 -4.49 -11.94 -7.29
C GLU A 336 -3.10 -12.27 -7.87
N THR A 337 -2.02 -11.75 -7.29
CA THR A 337 -0.65 -12.11 -7.64
C THR A 337 -0.40 -13.62 -7.46
N LEU A 338 -0.73 -14.15 -6.27
CA LEU A 338 -0.52 -15.57 -5.96
C LEU A 338 -1.43 -16.48 -6.78
N LYS A 339 -2.66 -16.07 -7.09
CA LYS A 339 -3.53 -16.81 -8.02
C LYS A 339 -2.90 -16.97 -9.40
N LYS A 340 -2.32 -15.91 -9.94
CA LYS A 340 -1.63 -15.90 -11.24
C LYS A 340 -0.38 -16.81 -11.26
N CYS A 341 0.22 -17.07 -10.10
CA CYS A 341 1.38 -17.97 -10.01
C CYS A 341 1.02 -19.44 -10.32
N GLY A 342 -0.21 -19.86 -10.06
CA GLY A 342 -0.63 -21.24 -10.26
C GLY A 342 0.21 -22.23 -9.45
N ASP A 343 0.82 -23.20 -10.14
CA ASP A 343 1.71 -24.21 -9.55
C ASP A 343 3.20 -23.84 -9.62
N ASP A 344 3.54 -22.67 -10.15
CA ASP A 344 4.91 -22.12 -10.09
C ASP A 344 4.98 -21.04 -8.99
N LEU A 345 5.21 -21.49 -7.75
CA LEU A 345 5.42 -20.64 -6.59
C LEU A 345 6.91 -20.44 -6.30
N THR A 346 7.69 -20.23 -7.36
CA THR A 346 9.04 -19.71 -7.22
C THR A 346 9.02 -18.21 -6.96
N ARG A 347 9.95 -17.71 -6.14
CA ARG A 347 10.08 -16.26 -5.84
C ARG A 347 10.21 -15.43 -7.11
N GLY A 348 10.94 -15.93 -8.11
CA GLY A 348 11.07 -15.28 -9.41
C GLY A 348 9.73 -15.16 -10.15
N ASN A 349 8.88 -16.19 -10.09
CA ASN A 349 7.55 -16.12 -10.71
C ASN A 349 6.62 -15.20 -9.93
N VAL A 350 6.68 -15.19 -8.61
CA VAL A 350 5.89 -14.26 -7.77
C VAL A 350 6.18 -12.82 -8.18
N MET A 351 7.47 -12.43 -8.32
CA MET A 351 7.84 -11.10 -8.82
C MET A 351 7.32 -10.84 -10.24
N ARG A 352 7.46 -11.80 -11.15
CA ARG A 352 6.94 -11.65 -12.53
C ARG A 352 5.44 -11.40 -12.56
N GLN A 353 4.67 -12.13 -11.75
CA GLN A 353 3.22 -11.96 -11.69
C GLN A 353 2.83 -10.62 -11.04
N ALA A 354 3.55 -10.19 -10.00
CA ALA A 354 3.37 -8.88 -9.38
C ALA A 354 3.68 -7.74 -10.37
N ALA A 355 4.66 -7.92 -11.25
CA ALA A 355 5.06 -6.96 -12.29
C ALA A 355 4.27 -7.12 -13.61
N ASN A 356 3.06 -7.68 -13.57
CA ASN A 356 2.26 -7.95 -14.77
C ASN A 356 0.76 -7.72 -14.53
N PHE A 357 0.42 -6.54 -14.04
CA PHE A 357 -0.95 -6.07 -13.96
C PHE A 357 -1.19 -5.00 -15.03
N GLN A 358 -2.26 -5.12 -15.79
CA GLN A 358 -2.58 -4.21 -16.87
C GLN A 358 -3.98 -3.64 -16.66
N LYS A 359 -4.03 -2.41 -16.12
CA LYS A 359 -5.28 -1.68 -15.86
C LYS A 359 -6.30 -2.50 -15.06
N VAL A 360 -5.83 -3.20 -14.04
CA VAL A 360 -6.69 -4.05 -13.20
C VAL A 360 -7.37 -3.21 -12.14
N ARG A 361 -8.67 -3.40 -11.99
CA ARG A 361 -9.40 -2.86 -10.87
C ARG A 361 -9.32 -3.82 -9.68
N ILE A 362 -8.92 -3.30 -8.54
CA ILE A 362 -9.07 -3.98 -7.25
C ILE A 362 -10.18 -3.27 -6.45
N PRO A 363 -10.89 -3.99 -5.56
CA PRO A 363 -11.97 -3.40 -4.78
C PRO A 363 -11.51 -2.18 -3.96
N LEU A 364 -12.42 -1.24 -3.76
CA LEU A 364 -12.28 -0.05 -2.93
C LEU A 364 -11.34 1.03 -3.49
N LEU A 365 -10.72 0.85 -4.65
CA LEU A 365 -10.11 1.97 -5.37
C LEU A 365 -11.18 2.97 -5.79
N LEU A 366 -10.83 4.25 -5.81
CA LEU A 366 -11.71 5.27 -6.38
C LEU A 366 -12.06 4.95 -7.84
N PRO A 367 -13.28 5.25 -8.31
CA PRO A 367 -13.65 5.12 -9.72
C PRO A 367 -12.64 5.85 -10.61
N GLY A 368 -12.18 5.20 -11.68
CA GLY A 368 -11.17 5.75 -12.59
C GLY A 368 -9.72 5.42 -12.21
N ILE A 369 -9.43 4.98 -10.98
CA ILE A 369 -8.10 4.54 -10.56
C ILE A 369 -7.97 3.04 -10.79
N GLN A 370 -6.85 2.62 -11.37
CA GLN A 370 -6.54 1.24 -11.73
C GLN A 370 -5.10 0.90 -11.34
N VAL A 371 -4.85 -0.40 -11.16
CA VAL A 371 -3.52 -0.94 -10.91
C VAL A 371 -2.86 -1.29 -12.24
N SER A 372 -1.65 -0.79 -12.45
CA SER A 372 -0.79 -1.19 -13.57
C SER A 372 0.63 -1.37 -13.07
N THR A 373 1.28 -2.46 -13.50
CA THR A 373 2.70 -2.72 -13.23
C THR A 373 3.35 -3.32 -14.47
N SER A 374 4.66 -3.14 -14.59
CA SER A 374 5.46 -3.76 -15.64
C SER A 374 6.85 -4.12 -15.11
N PRO A 375 7.68 -4.88 -15.84
CA PRO A 375 9.06 -5.13 -15.45
C PRO A 375 9.93 -3.89 -15.26
N THR A 376 9.49 -2.74 -15.77
CA THR A 376 10.19 -1.45 -15.68
C THR A 376 9.47 -0.43 -14.82
N ASP A 377 8.29 -0.78 -14.28
CA ASP A 377 7.46 0.12 -13.48
C ASP A 377 6.84 -0.63 -12.30
N PHE A 378 7.33 -0.34 -11.09
CA PHE A 378 6.90 -0.92 -9.83
C PHE A 378 6.05 0.05 -8.98
N TYR A 379 5.36 1.00 -9.64
CA TYR A 379 4.36 1.88 -9.03
C TYR A 379 2.94 1.41 -9.41
N PRO A 380 2.30 0.55 -8.61
CA PRO A 380 1.00 -0.03 -8.98
C PRO A 380 -0.12 1.00 -9.13
N ILE A 381 -0.14 2.01 -8.28
CA ILE A 381 -1.14 3.09 -8.27
C ILE A 381 -0.43 4.42 -8.45
N GLN A 382 -0.78 5.15 -9.50
CA GLN A 382 -0.10 6.40 -9.89
C GLN A 382 -1.08 7.58 -10.04
N ALA A 383 -2.26 7.45 -9.47
CA ALA A 383 -3.28 8.47 -9.55
C ALA A 383 -3.94 8.69 -8.19
N VAL A 384 -4.31 9.93 -7.93
CA VAL A 384 -5.03 10.36 -6.73
C VAL A 384 -6.10 11.37 -7.08
N GLN A 385 -7.06 11.55 -6.19
CA GLN A 385 -8.00 12.67 -6.21
C GLN A 385 -7.90 13.43 -4.89
N LEU A 386 -8.04 14.75 -4.91
CA LEU A 386 -8.03 15.53 -3.66
C LEU A 386 -9.33 15.30 -2.88
N SER A 387 -9.19 15.36 -1.57
CA SER A 387 -10.30 15.26 -0.63
C SER A 387 -10.17 16.34 0.43
N ARG A 388 -11.31 16.84 0.90
CA ARG A 388 -11.42 17.88 1.94
C ARG A 388 -12.18 17.33 3.13
N PHE A 389 -11.67 17.53 4.33
CA PHE A 389 -12.40 17.15 5.53
C PHE A 389 -13.52 18.13 5.80
N LYS A 390 -14.74 17.60 5.93
CA LYS A 390 -15.94 18.37 6.19
C LYS A 390 -16.86 17.59 7.14
N ASP A 391 -17.40 18.29 8.11
CA ASP A 391 -18.19 17.72 9.19
C ASP A 391 -17.41 16.59 9.91
N ASP A 392 -17.71 15.34 9.62
CA ASP A 392 -17.11 14.15 10.23
C ASP A 392 -16.54 13.17 9.21
N SER A 393 -16.39 13.57 7.95
CA SER A 393 -15.93 12.72 6.84
C SER A 393 -15.09 13.46 5.81
N TRP A 394 -14.59 12.71 4.83
CA TRP A 394 -13.87 13.23 3.68
C TRP A 394 -14.81 13.41 2.48
N GLU A 395 -14.77 14.56 1.83
CA GLU A 395 -15.44 14.83 0.55
C GLU A 395 -14.41 14.92 -0.58
N LEU A 396 -14.57 14.11 -1.63
CA LEU A 396 -13.76 14.21 -2.84
C LEU A 396 -14.08 15.48 -3.61
N PHE A 397 -13.07 16.10 -4.21
CA PHE A 397 -13.24 17.25 -5.10
C PHE A 397 -12.16 17.30 -6.18
N GLY A 398 -12.43 18.04 -7.25
CA GLY A 398 -11.55 18.14 -8.42
C GLY A 398 -11.45 16.83 -9.20
N ASP A 399 -10.58 16.83 -10.20
CA ASP A 399 -10.35 15.70 -11.08
C ASP A 399 -9.31 14.72 -10.49
N ILE A 400 -9.28 13.51 -11.04
CA ILE A 400 -8.20 12.56 -10.77
C ILE A 400 -6.93 13.11 -11.41
N MET A 401 -5.86 13.15 -10.62
CA MET A 401 -4.53 13.58 -11.02
C MET A 401 -3.61 12.38 -11.05
N ALA A 402 -2.94 12.16 -12.16
CA ALA A 402 -1.87 11.17 -12.29
C ALA A 402 -0.49 11.85 -12.13
N ALA A 403 0.53 11.08 -11.73
CA ALA A 403 1.90 11.50 -11.92
C ALA A 403 2.10 11.83 -13.41
N GLU A 404 2.54 13.03 -13.72
CA GLU A 404 3.02 13.32 -15.07
C GLU A 404 4.22 12.39 -15.29
N SER A 405 4.15 11.54 -16.32
CA SER A 405 5.28 10.71 -16.71
C SER A 405 6.43 11.64 -17.07
N THR A 406 7.40 11.76 -16.18
CA THR A 406 8.68 12.45 -16.41
C THR A 406 9.57 11.65 -17.32
#